data_ab12cf284ba406c572a78a89f774f59a
#
_entry.id   ab12cf284ba406c572a78a89f774f59a
#
_cell.length_a   1.000
_cell.length_b   1.000
_cell.length_c   1.000
_cell.angle_alpha   90.00
_cell.angle_beta   90.00
_cell.angle_gamma   90.00
#
_symmetry.space_group_name_H-M   'P 1'
#
loop_
_entity.id
_entity.type
_entity.pdbx_description
1 polymer ?
#
loop_
_entity_poly.entity_id
_entity_poly.type
_entity_poly.pdbx_seq_one_letter_code
_entity_poly.pdbx_strand_id
1 'polypeptide(L)'
;GNAFVFRYIRAAIEGCLELGLYPKQPQQIVVHTVKGAVDLLLENKSNPETEIDKVTTPGGITIKGLNEMELSGFTSSVIRGLKASK
;
A
#
# COMPACT_ATOMS: atom_id res chain seq x y z
N GLY A 1 -10.40 4.58 -11.99
CA GLY A 1 -9.16 4.40 -11.27
C GLY A 1 -9.22 4.55 -9.77
N ASN A 2 -10.04 5.48 -9.27
CA ASN A 2 -10.06 5.76 -7.82
C ASN A 2 -10.54 4.58 -6.99
N ALA A 3 -11.45 3.77 -7.52
CA ALA A 3 -11.99 2.64 -6.78
C ALA A 3 -10.89 1.64 -6.38
N PHE A 4 -9.86 1.48 -7.19
CA PHE A 4 -8.75 0.58 -6.87
C PHE A 4 -7.95 1.10 -5.68
N VAL A 5 -7.74 2.42 -5.62
CA VAL A 5 -7.05 3.04 -4.50
C VAL A 5 -7.90 2.93 -3.24
N PHE A 6 -9.20 3.19 -3.33
CA PHE A 6 -10.10 3.04 -2.19
C PHE A 6 -10.14 1.61 -1.67
N ARG A 7 -10.10 0.62 -2.57
CA ARG A 7 -10.06 -0.79 -2.16
C ARG A 7 -8.77 -1.10 -1.39
N TYR A 8 -7.65 -0.59 -1.87
CA TYR A 8 -6.39 -0.74 -1.13
C TYR A 8 -6.50 -0.13 0.27
N ILE A 9 -7.01 1.10 0.35
CA ILE A 9 -7.13 1.80 1.63
C ILE A 9 -8.02 1.00 2.59
N ARG A 10 -9.15 0.47 2.09
CA ARG A 10 -10.03 -0.34 2.94
C ARG A 10 -9.34 -1.60 3.45
N ALA A 11 -8.60 -2.28 2.59
CA ALA A 11 -7.86 -3.49 3.00
C ALA A 11 -6.82 -3.15 4.06
N ALA A 12 -6.11 -2.03 3.88
CA ALA A 12 -5.11 -1.59 4.86
C ALA A 12 -5.77 -1.24 6.20
N ILE A 13 -6.94 -0.62 6.18
CA ILE A 13 -7.70 -0.33 7.40
C ILE A 13 -8.07 -1.63 8.12
N GLU A 14 -8.56 -2.62 7.38
CA GLU A 14 -8.90 -3.91 7.96
C GLU A 14 -7.68 -4.57 8.62
N GLY A 15 -6.52 -4.49 7.97
CA GLY A 15 -5.28 -5.01 8.54
C GLY A 15 -4.92 -4.31 9.84
N CYS A 16 -5.08 -2.99 9.89
CA CYS A 16 -4.83 -2.23 11.11
C CYS A 16 -5.77 -2.66 12.24
N LEU A 17 -7.04 -2.92 11.92
CA LEU A 17 -8.01 -3.38 12.91
C LEU A 17 -7.62 -4.74 13.47
N GLU A 18 -7.12 -5.64 12.63
CA GLU A 18 -6.65 -6.94 13.08
C GLU A 18 -5.42 -6.83 13.99
N LEU A 19 -4.65 -5.76 13.85
CA LEU A 19 -3.53 -5.47 14.74
C LEU A 19 -3.98 -4.87 16.08
N GLY A 20 -5.28 -4.60 16.24
CA GLY A 20 -5.84 -4.12 17.50
C GLY A 20 -5.97 -2.61 17.61
N LEU A 21 -5.86 -1.87 16.50
CA LEU A 21 -6.05 -0.43 16.53
C LEU A 21 -7.53 -0.06 16.60
N TYR A 22 -7.83 1.09 17.21
CA TYR A 22 -9.21 1.56 17.32
C TYR A 22 -9.76 1.99 15.96
N PRO A 23 -11.09 1.82 15.74
CA PRO A 23 -11.68 2.02 14.40
C PRO A 23 -11.42 3.36 13.72
N LYS A 24 -11.32 4.46 14.48
CA LYS A 24 -11.10 5.78 13.88
C LYS A 24 -9.65 6.05 13.52
N GLN A 25 -8.71 5.46 14.24
CA GLN A 25 -7.29 5.67 14.01
C GLN A 25 -6.79 5.06 12.71
N PRO A 26 -7.17 3.81 12.35
CA PRO A 26 -6.67 3.18 11.13
C PRO A 26 -6.97 3.99 9.87
N GLN A 27 -8.17 4.57 9.75
CA GLN A 27 -8.50 5.33 8.56
C GLN A 27 -7.58 6.55 8.42
N GLN A 28 -7.37 7.30 9.50
CA GLN A 28 -6.50 8.48 9.47
C GLN A 28 -5.07 8.08 9.16
N ILE A 29 -4.56 7.03 9.80
CA ILE A 29 -3.19 6.55 9.58
C ILE A 29 -3.00 6.15 8.11
N VAL A 30 -3.90 5.33 7.57
CA VAL A 30 -3.77 4.83 6.21
C VAL A 30 -3.88 5.95 5.19
N VAL A 31 -4.88 6.84 5.34
CA VAL A 31 -5.08 7.94 4.39
C VAL A 31 -3.88 8.87 4.37
N HIS A 32 -3.35 9.24 5.52
CA HIS A 32 -2.16 10.11 5.59
C HIS A 32 -0.92 9.41 5.06
N THR A 33 -0.79 8.10 5.27
CA THR A 33 0.33 7.33 4.73
C THR A 33 0.29 7.31 3.20
N VAL A 34 -0.89 7.05 2.63
CA VAL A 34 -1.06 7.05 1.17
C VAL A 34 -0.78 8.43 0.60
N LYS A 35 -1.30 9.48 1.24
CA LYS A 35 -1.04 10.85 0.80
C LYS A 35 0.45 11.16 0.82
N GLY A 36 1.15 10.81 1.89
CA GLY A 36 2.58 11.04 2.00
C GLY A 36 3.37 10.30 0.93
N ALA A 37 3.00 9.07 0.62
CA ALA A 37 3.65 8.29 -0.43
C ALA A 37 3.45 8.93 -1.80
N VAL A 38 2.23 9.36 -2.11
CA VAL A 38 1.92 10.05 -3.37
C VAL A 38 2.70 11.36 -3.46
N ASP A 39 2.73 12.13 -2.39
CA ASP A 39 3.45 13.42 -2.36
C ASP A 39 4.95 13.20 -2.63
N LEU A 40 5.56 12.18 -2.07
CA LEU A 40 6.97 11.86 -2.32
C LEU A 40 7.24 11.57 -3.79
N LEU A 41 6.37 10.79 -4.44
CA LEU A 41 6.52 10.50 -5.86
C LEU A 41 6.42 11.76 -6.71
N LEU A 42 5.49 12.64 -6.38
CA LEU A 42 5.28 13.87 -7.13
C LEU A 42 6.43 14.87 -6.92
N GLU A 43 6.86 15.07 -5.68
CA GLU A 43 7.91 16.02 -5.35
C GLU A 43 9.26 15.60 -5.88
N ASN A 44 9.60 14.32 -5.76
CA ASN A 44 10.90 13.79 -6.16
C ASN A 44 10.94 13.42 -7.63
N LYS A 45 9.82 13.46 -8.33
CA LYS A 45 9.70 12.98 -9.72
C LYS A 45 10.33 11.59 -9.86
N SER A 46 10.07 10.76 -8.85
CA SER A 46 10.66 9.45 -8.70
C SER A 46 9.70 8.36 -9.17
N ASN A 47 10.08 7.11 -9.01
CA ASN A 47 9.22 5.98 -9.32
C ASN A 47 9.04 5.10 -8.08
N PRO A 48 7.99 4.23 -8.07
CA PRO A 48 7.68 3.43 -6.89
C PRO A 48 8.84 2.56 -6.41
N GLU A 49 9.58 1.93 -7.31
CA GLU A 49 10.66 1.04 -6.92
C GLU A 49 11.75 1.77 -6.14
N THR A 50 12.12 2.98 -6.61
CA THR A 50 13.13 3.79 -5.93
C THR A 50 12.65 4.18 -4.53
N GLU A 51 11.38 4.58 -4.40
CA GLU A 51 10.85 4.99 -3.09
C GLU A 51 10.71 3.80 -2.14
N ILE A 52 10.34 2.63 -2.65
CA ILE A 52 10.29 1.41 -1.83
C ILE A 52 11.68 1.08 -1.30
N ASP A 53 12.70 1.15 -2.16
CA ASP A 53 14.07 0.84 -1.75
C ASP A 53 14.57 1.74 -0.62
N LYS A 54 14.17 3.01 -0.63
CA LYS A 54 14.58 3.96 0.41
C LYS A 54 14.07 3.59 1.80
N VAL A 55 12.92 2.93 1.88
CA VAL A 55 12.27 2.61 3.15
C VAL A 55 12.32 1.11 3.48
N THR A 56 13.05 0.34 2.69
CA THR A 56 13.13 -1.11 2.86
C THR A 56 14.56 -1.52 3.16
N THR A 57 14.79 -1.99 4.39
CA THR A 57 16.12 -2.51 4.77
C THR A 57 16.14 -4.01 4.59
N PRO A 58 17.30 -4.58 4.17
CA PRO A 58 17.43 -6.04 4.06
C PRO A 58 17.10 -6.74 5.38
N GLY A 59 16.18 -7.71 5.32
CA GLY A 59 15.76 -8.45 6.50
C GLY A 59 14.87 -7.70 7.46
N GLY A 60 14.45 -6.48 7.12
CA GLY A 60 13.58 -5.68 7.98
C GLY A 60 12.11 -6.08 7.91
N ILE A 61 11.29 -5.43 8.74
CA ILE A 61 9.86 -5.75 8.86
C ILE A 61 9.12 -5.42 7.57
N THR A 62 9.45 -4.32 6.93
CA THR A 62 8.75 -3.87 5.71
C THR A 62 8.89 -4.86 4.57
N ILE A 63 10.10 -5.37 4.34
CA ILE A 63 10.29 -6.34 3.24
C ILE A 63 9.55 -7.64 3.51
N LYS A 64 9.43 -8.05 4.77
CA LYS A 64 8.66 -9.24 5.13
C LYS A 64 7.18 -9.06 4.78
N GLY A 65 6.63 -7.87 5.07
CA GLY A 65 5.26 -7.55 4.72
C GLY A 65 5.04 -7.54 3.21
N LEU A 66 5.94 -6.91 2.46
CA LEU A 66 5.85 -6.87 1.00
C LEU A 66 5.90 -8.27 0.39
N ASN A 67 6.77 -9.14 0.91
CA ASN A 67 6.86 -10.51 0.43
C ASN A 67 5.57 -11.29 0.69
N GLU A 68 4.94 -11.11 1.86
CA GLU A 68 3.67 -11.75 2.15
C GLU A 68 2.57 -11.28 1.19
N MET A 69 2.54 -9.99 0.89
CA MET A 69 1.58 -9.46 -0.07
C MET A 69 1.77 -10.08 -1.45
N GLU A 70 3.01 -10.21 -1.90
CA GLU A 70 3.29 -10.82 -3.20
C GLU A 70 2.99 -12.32 -3.23
N LEU A 71 3.25 -13.04 -2.15
CA LEU A 71 2.87 -14.45 -2.05
C LEU A 71 1.36 -14.63 -2.19
N SER A 72 0.58 -13.67 -1.72
CA SER A 72 -0.87 -13.69 -1.84
C SER A 72 -1.38 -13.14 -3.17
N GLY A 73 -0.49 -12.74 -4.07
CA GLY A 73 -0.82 -12.33 -5.43
C GLY A 73 -1.15 -10.86 -5.61
N PHE A 74 -0.56 -9.97 -4.81
CA PHE A 74 -0.90 -8.55 -4.86
C PHE A 74 -0.74 -7.94 -6.26
N THR A 75 0.46 -8.02 -6.82
CA THR A 75 0.74 -7.41 -8.12
C THR A 75 -0.14 -8.01 -9.21
N SER A 76 -0.27 -9.33 -9.23
CA SER A 76 -1.12 -10.03 -10.18
C SER A 76 -2.58 -9.59 -10.07
N SER A 77 -3.08 -9.44 -8.84
CA SER A 77 -4.45 -9.01 -8.57
C SER A 77 -4.72 -7.61 -9.15
N VAL A 78 -3.79 -6.68 -8.94
CA VAL A 78 -3.92 -5.31 -9.47
C VAL A 78 -3.97 -5.32 -11.00
N ILE A 79 -3.03 -6.04 -11.63
CA ILE A 79 -2.95 -6.12 -13.09
C ILE A 79 -4.23 -6.73 -13.67
N ARG A 80 -4.69 -7.83 -13.10
CA ARG A 80 -5.87 -8.53 -13.59
C ARG A 80 -7.13 -7.69 -13.40
N GLY A 81 -7.23 -6.97 -12.29
CA GLY A 81 -8.36 -6.09 -12.03
C GLY A 81 -8.44 -4.96 -13.06
N LEU A 82 -7.31 -4.33 -13.35
CA LEU A 82 -7.27 -3.28 -14.36
C LEU A 82 -7.64 -3.80 -15.75
N LYS A 83 -7.15 -4.97 -16.11
CA LYS A 83 -7.49 -5.57 -17.41
C LYS A 83 -8.98 -5.91 -17.50
N ALA A 84 -9.57 -6.39 -16.45
CA ALA A 84 -11.00 -6.74 -16.43
C ALA A 84 -11.91 -5.52 -16.50
N SER A 85 -11.41 -4.34 -16.11
CA SER A 85 -12.18 -3.10 -16.12
C SER A 85 -12.20 -2.38 -17.46
N LYS A 86 -11.56 -2.95 -18.41
CA LYS A 86 -11.38 -2.36 -19.73
C LYS A 86 -12.68 -2.37 -20.55
#